data_5ca9f63ebc45d85cd726240c66170473
#
_entry.id   5ca9f63ebc45d85cd726240c66170473
#
_cell.length_a   1.000
_cell.length_b   1.000
_cell.length_c   1.000
_cell.angle_alpha   90.00
_cell.angle_beta   90.00
_cell.angle_gamma   90.00
#
_symmetry.space_group_name_H-M   'P 1'
#
loop_
_entity.id
_entity.type
_entity.pdbx_description
1 polymer ?
#
loop_
_entity_poly.entity_id
_entity_poly.type
_entity_poly.pdbx_seq_one_letter_code
_entity_poly.pdbx_strand_id
1 'polypeptide(L)'
;MNEILLADDDDALRSMVTDVLTSAGFNVRAVENGTRALAELRQRAPDLAVLDYRMGTPDGFEVCRQIKADPGLSWLPVLILTAERKIEDRLGGFDAGADDYLAKPFDPRELVARATALLRQAARGRDRNPTTGLPGGEALYIEVERRRAAGSPFSICYFDLDHFKPFADRFGFAVADAAIREVGAAVAAAGDSPGVFVGHVGGDDFVLLSSPEEARVRAEDAQRRFSEALIAHLPEEAVEAGSYWGRDRYGVERYFPVTRLSAAVLRVDPEKWISLEHLGERVAELKRDAKQEGGSGIAEADLVP
;
A
#
# COMPACT_ATOMS: atom_id res chain seq x y z
N MET A 1 0.75 -4.93 17.49
CA MET A 1 1.91 -5.75 17.93
C MET A 1 2.03 -6.87 16.93
N ASN A 2 3.17 -7.01 16.21
CA ASN A 2 3.31 -8.01 15.17
C ASN A 2 3.38 -9.42 15.77
N GLU A 3 2.72 -10.37 15.09
CA GLU A 3 2.66 -11.77 15.49
C GLU A 3 3.61 -12.64 14.67
N ILE A 4 4.43 -13.45 15.33
CA ILE A 4 5.40 -14.34 14.70
C ILE A 4 5.01 -15.80 15.02
N LEU A 5 4.93 -16.64 13.99
CA LEU A 5 4.87 -18.10 14.16
C LEU A 5 6.29 -18.65 14.12
N LEU A 6 6.71 -19.28 15.19
CA LEU A 6 8.00 -19.98 15.29
C LEU A 6 7.78 -21.49 15.26
N ALA A 7 8.48 -22.19 14.37
CA ALA A 7 8.49 -23.65 14.34
C ALA A 7 9.93 -24.18 14.42
N ASP A 8 10.23 -24.97 15.44
CA ASP A 8 11.54 -25.57 15.68
C ASP A 8 11.33 -26.80 16.57
N ASP A 9 11.96 -27.95 16.28
CA ASP A 9 11.81 -29.19 17.05
C ASP A 9 12.73 -29.25 18.30
N ASP A 10 13.75 -28.39 18.37
CA ASP A 10 14.60 -28.24 19.56
C ASP A 10 13.91 -27.33 20.61
N ASP A 11 13.46 -27.95 21.71
CA ASP A 11 12.76 -27.27 22.81
C ASP A 11 13.59 -26.12 23.42
N ALA A 12 14.90 -26.31 23.57
CA ALA A 12 15.77 -25.31 24.18
C ALA A 12 15.95 -24.10 23.25
N LEU A 13 16.17 -24.37 21.97
CA LEU A 13 16.31 -23.30 20.96
C LEU A 13 14.97 -22.58 20.74
N ARG A 14 13.87 -23.32 20.67
CA ARG A 14 12.52 -22.74 20.53
C ARG A 14 12.17 -21.83 21.69
N SER A 15 12.49 -22.24 22.95
CA SER A 15 12.31 -21.39 24.14
C SER A 15 13.18 -20.14 24.05
N MET A 16 14.46 -20.28 23.74
CA MET A 16 15.40 -19.13 23.65
C MET A 16 14.97 -18.14 22.56
N VAL A 17 14.59 -18.61 21.38
CA VAL A 17 14.11 -17.75 20.28
C VAL A 17 12.80 -17.04 20.66
N THR A 18 11.88 -17.73 21.33
CA THR A 18 10.64 -17.15 21.85
C THR A 18 10.92 -16.01 22.82
N ASP A 19 11.80 -16.23 23.79
CA ASP A 19 12.17 -15.22 24.79
C ASP A 19 12.83 -13.98 24.14
N VAL A 20 13.73 -14.19 23.16
CA VAL A 20 14.40 -13.13 22.42
C VAL A 20 13.39 -12.27 21.65
N LEU A 21 12.53 -12.90 20.88
CA LEU A 21 11.52 -12.19 20.06
C LEU A 21 10.47 -11.49 20.93
N THR A 22 10.03 -12.12 22.02
CA THR A 22 9.08 -11.53 22.97
C THR A 22 9.69 -10.32 23.66
N SER A 23 10.97 -10.41 24.10
CA SER A 23 11.69 -9.28 24.68
C SER A 23 11.88 -8.12 23.72
N ALA A 24 11.92 -8.40 22.42
CA ALA A 24 11.95 -7.38 21.37
C ALA A 24 10.58 -6.78 21.02
N GLY A 25 9.50 -7.20 21.71
CA GLY A 25 8.15 -6.64 21.58
C GLY A 25 7.26 -7.34 20.57
N PHE A 26 7.59 -8.56 20.13
CA PHE A 26 6.74 -9.37 19.26
C PHE A 26 5.83 -10.31 20.06
N ASN A 27 4.68 -10.68 19.49
CA ASN A 27 3.85 -11.76 20.00
C ASN A 27 4.25 -13.06 19.29
N VAL A 28 4.67 -14.09 20.05
CA VAL A 28 5.20 -15.34 19.47
C VAL A 28 4.27 -16.50 19.74
N ARG A 29 3.84 -17.18 18.67
CA ARG A 29 3.24 -18.51 18.74
C ARG A 29 4.31 -19.54 18.35
N ALA A 30 4.70 -20.38 19.29
CA ALA A 30 5.74 -21.37 19.07
C ALA A 30 5.15 -22.79 18.96
N VAL A 31 5.62 -23.55 17.97
CA VAL A 31 5.21 -24.94 17.71
C VAL A 31 6.43 -25.84 17.46
N GLU A 32 6.25 -27.12 17.67
CA GLU A 32 7.33 -28.09 17.69
C GLU A 32 7.67 -28.75 16.35
N ASN A 33 6.87 -28.54 15.28
CA ASN A 33 7.08 -29.18 13.98
C ASN A 33 6.29 -28.52 12.84
N GLY A 34 6.60 -28.91 11.60
CA GLY A 34 5.95 -28.36 10.40
C GLY A 34 4.47 -28.67 10.28
N THR A 35 4.01 -29.84 10.78
CA THR A 35 2.58 -30.20 10.77
C THR A 35 1.78 -29.24 11.64
N ARG A 36 2.29 -28.92 12.83
CA ARG A 36 1.67 -27.94 13.73
C ARG A 36 1.74 -26.53 13.14
N ALA A 37 2.87 -26.17 12.52
CA ALA A 37 3.00 -24.87 11.85
C ALA A 37 1.92 -24.67 10.78
N LEU A 38 1.71 -25.66 9.90
CA LEU A 38 0.65 -25.62 8.88
C LEU A 38 -0.76 -25.57 9.48
N ALA A 39 -1.00 -26.25 10.59
CA ALA A 39 -2.28 -26.19 11.28
C ALA A 39 -2.58 -24.80 11.85
N GLU A 40 -1.58 -24.18 12.49
CA GLU A 40 -1.69 -22.80 13.02
C GLU A 40 -1.89 -21.75 11.92
N LEU A 41 -1.16 -21.90 10.79
CA LEU A 41 -1.29 -21.00 9.63
C LEU A 41 -2.70 -21.01 9.03
N ARG A 42 -3.36 -22.17 9.00
CA ARG A 42 -4.74 -22.29 8.50
C ARG A 42 -5.78 -21.67 9.43
N GLN A 43 -5.50 -21.63 10.73
CA GLN A 43 -6.40 -21.01 11.71
C GLN A 43 -6.26 -19.48 11.68
N ARG A 44 -5.03 -19.00 11.68
CA ARG A 44 -4.72 -17.55 11.71
C ARG A 44 -3.33 -17.29 11.15
N ALA A 45 -3.27 -16.51 10.07
CA ALA A 45 -2.01 -16.09 9.49
C ALA A 45 -1.27 -15.13 10.44
N PRO A 46 0.03 -15.36 10.74
CA PRO A 46 0.89 -14.43 11.46
C PRO A 46 1.39 -13.31 10.54
N ASP A 47 2.20 -12.40 11.08
CA ASP A 47 2.88 -11.38 10.29
C ASP A 47 4.24 -11.84 9.73
N LEU A 48 4.85 -12.87 10.36
CA LEU A 48 6.11 -13.50 9.95
C LEU A 48 6.10 -14.98 10.36
N ALA A 49 6.59 -15.88 9.51
CA ALA A 49 6.94 -17.24 9.88
C ALA A 49 8.44 -17.39 10.03
N VAL A 50 8.89 -17.90 11.18
CA VAL A 50 10.29 -18.31 11.45
C VAL A 50 10.31 -19.83 11.57
N LEU A 51 10.97 -20.50 10.63
CA LEU A 51 10.89 -21.95 10.50
C LEU A 51 12.30 -22.55 10.60
N ASP A 52 12.48 -23.51 11.49
CA ASP A 52 13.68 -24.34 11.42
C ASP A 52 13.66 -25.23 10.18
N TYR A 53 14.79 -25.35 9.52
CA TYR A 53 14.90 -26.24 8.37
C TYR A 53 14.65 -27.69 8.76
N ARG A 54 15.26 -28.18 9.87
CA ARG A 54 15.22 -29.61 10.26
C ARG A 54 14.27 -29.85 11.42
N MET A 55 12.99 -29.85 11.19
CA MET A 55 11.97 -30.12 12.20
C MET A 55 11.07 -31.33 11.86
N GLY A 56 11.64 -32.32 11.16
CA GLY A 56 10.93 -33.54 10.71
C GLY A 56 10.25 -33.37 9.36
N THR A 57 9.12 -34.06 9.17
CA THR A 57 8.35 -34.00 7.91
C THR A 57 6.94 -33.50 8.21
N PRO A 58 6.49 -32.39 7.56
CA PRO A 58 7.22 -31.57 6.59
C PRO A 58 8.36 -30.76 7.23
N ASP A 59 9.48 -30.62 6.52
CA ASP A 59 10.57 -29.74 6.92
C ASP A 59 10.27 -28.26 6.67
N GLY A 60 11.17 -27.35 7.09
CA GLY A 60 10.96 -25.90 6.95
C GLY A 60 10.83 -25.44 5.50
N PHE A 61 11.53 -26.05 4.56
CA PHE A 61 11.40 -25.73 3.13
C PHE A 61 10.08 -26.20 2.55
N GLU A 62 9.61 -27.38 2.95
CA GLU A 62 8.32 -27.87 2.51
C GLU A 62 7.16 -27.02 3.05
N VAL A 63 7.22 -26.61 4.32
CA VAL A 63 6.27 -25.65 4.91
C VAL A 63 6.31 -24.33 4.15
N CYS A 64 7.50 -23.80 3.84
CA CYS A 64 7.68 -22.57 3.08
C CYS A 64 7.04 -22.68 1.68
N ARG A 65 7.30 -23.77 0.93
CA ARG A 65 6.66 -24.00 -0.38
C ARG A 65 5.14 -23.99 -0.29
N GLN A 66 4.56 -24.63 0.72
CA GLN A 66 3.11 -24.64 0.91
C GLN A 66 2.57 -23.24 1.24
N ILE A 67 3.28 -22.45 2.07
CA ILE A 67 2.93 -21.05 2.31
C ILE A 67 2.92 -20.24 1.00
N LYS A 68 3.98 -20.36 0.19
CA LYS A 68 4.12 -19.57 -1.04
C LYS A 68 3.20 -20.03 -2.17
N ALA A 69 2.77 -21.28 -2.15
CA ALA A 69 1.80 -21.82 -3.11
C ALA A 69 0.33 -21.48 -2.76
N ASP A 70 0.05 -21.12 -1.50
CA ASP A 70 -1.29 -20.76 -1.05
C ASP A 70 -1.58 -19.28 -1.35
N PRO A 71 -2.57 -18.95 -2.21
CA PRO A 71 -2.90 -17.56 -2.53
C PRO A 71 -3.25 -16.70 -1.30
N GLY A 72 -3.79 -17.31 -0.23
CA GLY A 72 -4.11 -16.62 1.03
C GLY A 72 -2.91 -16.35 1.93
N LEU A 73 -1.77 -17.03 1.70
CA LEU A 73 -0.56 -16.98 2.53
C LEU A 73 0.70 -16.58 1.76
N SER A 74 0.66 -16.51 0.42
CA SER A 74 1.84 -16.25 -0.43
C SER A 74 2.57 -14.94 -0.11
N TRP A 75 1.87 -13.97 0.46
CA TRP A 75 2.38 -12.68 0.95
C TRP A 75 3.16 -12.77 2.27
N LEU A 76 3.00 -13.89 3.03
CA LEU A 76 3.61 -14.06 4.35
C LEU A 76 5.13 -14.17 4.23
N PRO A 77 5.92 -13.28 4.87
CA PRO A 77 7.37 -13.43 4.88
C PRO A 77 7.78 -14.66 5.69
N VAL A 78 8.81 -15.34 5.18
CA VAL A 78 9.35 -16.56 5.78
C VAL A 78 10.85 -16.39 6.01
N LEU A 79 11.29 -16.53 7.26
CA LEU A 79 12.68 -16.64 7.67
C LEU A 79 13.02 -18.09 8.00
N ILE A 80 13.99 -18.68 7.31
CA ILE A 80 14.46 -20.05 7.58
C ILE A 80 15.68 -20.02 8.50
N LEU A 81 15.63 -20.78 9.60
CA LEU A 81 16.77 -21.06 10.46
C LEU A 81 17.45 -22.35 9.96
N THR A 82 18.76 -22.32 9.68
CA THR A 82 19.46 -23.46 9.12
C THR A 82 20.86 -23.66 9.70
N ALA A 83 21.25 -24.91 9.95
CA ALA A 83 22.63 -25.25 10.33
C ALA A 83 23.60 -25.27 9.13
N GLU A 84 23.07 -25.21 7.90
CA GLU A 84 23.85 -25.40 6.68
C GLU A 84 24.39 -24.06 6.16
N ARG A 85 25.73 -24.00 6.03
CA ARG A 85 26.45 -22.81 5.53
C ARG A 85 26.73 -22.86 4.03
N LYS A 86 26.45 -24.00 3.35
CA LYS A 86 26.78 -24.20 1.94
C LYS A 86 25.77 -23.51 1.02
N ILE A 87 26.31 -22.90 -0.04
CA ILE A 87 25.55 -22.19 -1.08
C ILE A 87 24.57 -23.12 -1.81
N GLU A 88 24.92 -24.41 -1.97
CA GLU A 88 24.11 -25.43 -2.68
C GLU A 88 22.81 -25.76 -1.94
N ASP A 89 22.85 -25.81 -0.60
CA ASP A 89 21.66 -26.01 0.24
C ASP A 89 20.77 -24.75 0.31
N ARG A 90 21.40 -23.57 0.15
CA ARG A 90 20.68 -22.30 -0.02
C ARG A 90 19.96 -22.19 -1.36
N LEU A 91 20.47 -22.80 -2.44
CA LEU A 91 19.80 -22.81 -3.76
C LEU A 91 18.47 -23.58 -3.71
N GLY A 92 18.42 -24.74 -3.01
CA GLY A 92 17.15 -25.45 -2.78
C GLY A 92 16.14 -24.63 -1.95
N GLY A 93 16.60 -23.74 -1.09
CA GLY A 93 15.77 -22.85 -0.29
C GLY A 93 15.25 -21.61 -1.05
N PHE A 94 16.04 -21.06 -1.98
CA PHE A 94 15.55 -20.01 -2.90
C PHE A 94 14.43 -20.57 -3.79
N ASP A 95 14.52 -21.82 -4.24
CA ASP A 95 13.45 -22.51 -4.97
C ASP A 95 12.20 -22.75 -4.10
N ALA A 96 12.34 -22.76 -2.76
CA ALA A 96 11.21 -22.83 -1.83
C ALA A 96 10.51 -21.47 -1.62
N GLY A 97 11.10 -20.36 -2.08
CA GLY A 97 10.53 -19.02 -1.99
C GLY A 97 10.69 -18.33 -0.64
N ALA A 98 11.63 -18.77 0.22
CA ALA A 98 11.90 -18.09 1.49
C ALA A 98 12.45 -16.67 1.27
N ASP A 99 12.05 -15.72 2.13
CA ASP A 99 12.41 -14.31 2.00
C ASP A 99 13.78 -14.00 2.61
N ASP A 100 14.22 -14.76 3.63
CA ASP A 100 15.57 -14.65 4.20
C ASP A 100 15.98 -15.95 4.94
N TYR A 101 17.29 -16.06 5.25
CA TYR A 101 17.92 -17.20 5.92
C TYR A 101 18.83 -16.74 7.04
N LEU A 102 18.82 -17.48 8.16
CA LEU A 102 19.71 -17.24 9.29
C LEU A 102 20.43 -18.56 9.66
N ALA A 103 21.77 -18.55 9.56
CA ALA A 103 22.59 -19.73 9.86
C ALA A 103 22.75 -19.92 11.36
N LYS A 104 22.53 -21.14 11.86
CA LYS A 104 22.83 -21.57 13.24
C LYS A 104 24.34 -21.91 13.37
N PRO A 105 25.03 -21.52 14.45
CA PRO A 105 24.57 -20.63 15.52
C PRO A 105 24.52 -19.17 15.10
N PHE A 106 23.55 -18.43 15.60
CA PHE A 106 23.33 -16.99 15.29
C PHE A 106 23.37 -16.12 16.54
N ASP A 107 23.65 -14.84 16.35
CA ASP A 107 23.49 -13.81 17.39
C ASP A 107 21.98 -13.49 17.53
N PRO A 108 21.41 -13.50 18.74
CA PRO A 108 20.01 -13.10 18.97
C PRO A 108 19.64 -11.74 18.38
N ARG A 109 20.60 -10.80 18.37
CA ARG A 109 20.39 -9.46 17.79
C ARG A 109 20.23 -9.52 16.25
N GLU A 110 20.91 -10.46 15.58
CA GLU A 110 20.78 -10.69 14.15
C GLU A 110 19.38 -11.23 13.82
N LEU A 111 18.88 -12.18 14.61
CA LEU A 111 17.51 -12.69 14.47
C LEU A 111 16.47 -11.57 14.55
N VAL A 112 16.53 -10.74 15.60
CA VAL A 112 15.62 -9.60 15.79
C VAL A 112 15.73 -8.60 14.65
N ALA A 113 16.94 -8.29 14.18
CA ALA A 113 17.15 -7.36 13.07
C ALA A 113 16.53 -7.87 11.76
N ARG A 114 16.73 -9.17 11.44
CA ARG A 114 16.14 -9.80 10.25
C ARG A 114 14.62 -9.89 10.31
N ALA A 115 14.07 -10.34 11.45
CA ALA A 115 12.63 -10.36 11.68
C ALA A 115 12.00 -8.97 11.50
N THR A 116 12.62 -7.93 12.08
CA THR A 116 12.17 -6.55 11.94
C THR A 116 12.25 -6.05 10.48
N ALA A 117 13.31 -6.42 9.75
CA ALA A 117 13.48 -6.03 8.34
C ALA A 117 12.40 -6.68 7.45
N LEU A 118 12.15 -7.98 7.62
CA LEU A 118 11.13 -8.71 6.88
C LEU A 118 9.72 -8.20 7.17
N LEU A 119 9.39 -7.97 8.43
CA LEU A 119 8.09 -7.39 8.83
C LEU A 119 7.89 -6.00 8.21
N ARG A 120 8.93 -5.16 8.19
CA ARG A 120 8.88 -3.83 7.57
C ARG A 120 8.72 -3.90 6.05
N GLN A 121 9.38 -4.86 5.41
CA GLN A 121 9.25 -5.10 3.97
C GLN A 121 7.85 -5.60 3.61
N ALA A 122 7.30 -6.54 4.38
CA ALA A 122 5.94 -7.05 4.19
C ALA A 122 4.86 -5.97 4.41
N ALA A 123 5.02 -5.13 5.44
CA ALA A 123 4.14 -3.99 5.68
C ALA A 123 4.13 -3.02 4.48
N ARG A 124 5.31 -2.68 3.93
CA ARG A 124 5.41 -1.85 2.72
C ARG A 124 4.76 -2.49 1.50
N GLY A 125 4.82 -3.81 1.36
CA GLY A 125 4.16 -4.54 0.28
C GLY A 125 2.64 -4.58 0.44
N ARG A 126 2.15 -4.77 1.66
CA ARG A 126 0.71 -4.77 1.99
C ARG A 126 0.06 -3.40 1.86
N ASP A 127 0.81 -2.31 2.13
CA ASP A 127 0.34 -0.93 2.00
C ASP A 127 0.44 -0.41 0.55
N ARG A 128 0.48 -1.29 -0.44
CA ARG A 128 0.37 -0.90 -1.85
C ARG A 128 -1.02 -1.23 -2.39
N ASN A 129 -1.58 -0.27 -3.11
CA ASN A 129 -2.85 -0.49 -3.79
C ASN A 129 -2.68 -1.57 -4.89
N PRO A 130 -3.50 -2.64 -4.90
CA PRO A 130 -3.32 -3.75 -5.84
C PRO A 130 -3.58 -3.37 -7.32
N THR A 131 -4.39 -2.35 -7.59
CA THR A 131 -4.72 -1.90 -8.95
C THR A 131 -3.61 -1.06 -9.56
N THR A 132 -2.99 -0.17 -8.77
CA THR A 132 -2.01 0.80 -9.27
C THR A 132 -0.57 0.53 -8.81
N GLY A 133 -0.37 -0.29 -7.78
CA GLY A 133 0.94 -0.52 -7.16
C GLY A 133 1.48 0.67 -6.36
N LEU A 134 0.74 1.78 -6.29
CA LEU A 134 1.14 2.96 -5.52
C LEU A 134 1.06 2.72 -4.01
N PRO A 135 1.89 3.42 -3.21
CA PRO A 135 1.79 3.44 -1.75
C PRO A 135 0.37 3.76 -1.27
N GLY A 136 -0.07 3.12 -0.20
CA GLY A 136 -1.40 3.28 0.39
C GLY A 136 -1.45 4.29 1.54
N GLY A 137 -2.48 4.15 2.38
CA GLY A 137 -2.77 5.11 3.45
C GLY A 137 -1.74 5.12 4.57
N GLU A 138 -1.13 3.98 4.91
CA GLU A 138 -0.10 3.91 5.96
C GLU A 138 1.19 4.65 5.51
N ALA A 139 1.62 4.44 4.27
CA ALA A 139 2.78 5.16 3.73
C ALA A 139 2.52 6.67 3.63
N LEU A 140 1.30 7.08 3.28
CA LEU A 140 0.89 8.48 3.29
C LEU A 140 1.01 9.07 4.71
N TYR A 141 0.48 8.38 5.72
CA TYR A 141 0.57 8.82 7.11
C TYR A 141 2.03 9.03 7.55
N ILE A 142 2.89 8.04 7.30
CA ILE A 142 4.32 8.10 7.62
C ILE A 142 5.00 9.29 6.93
N GLU A 143 4.69 9.53 5.67
CA GLU A 143 5.29 10.63 4.90
C GLU A 143 4.82 12.00 5.39
N VAL A 144 3.54 12.16 5.72
CA VAL A 144 2.99 13.40 6.31
C VAL A 144 3.68 13.70 7.64
N GLU A 145 3.79 12.70 8.54
CA GLU A 145 4.47 12.86 9.83
C GLU A 145 5.97 13.18 9.66
N ARG A 146 6.63 12.57 8.69
CA ARG A 146 8.03 12.87 8.36
C ARG A 146 8.22 14.33 7.94
N ARG A 147 7.33 14.85 7.08
CA ARG A 147 7.38 16.26 6.62
C ARG A 147 7.06 17.22 7.74
N ARG A 148 6.05 16.90 8.53
CA ARG A 148 5.70 17.68 9.72
C ARG A 148 6.88 17.80 10.69
N ALA A 149 7.55 16.68 10.98
CA ALA A 149 8.72 16.66 11.87
C ALA A 149 9.94 17.39 11.29
N ALA A 150 10.06 17.48 9.96
CA ALA A 150 11.11 18.26 9.30
C ALA A 150 10.92 19.77 9.42
N GLY A 151 9.72 20.25 9.78
CA GLY A 151 9.43 21.67 10.03
C GLY A 151 9.38 22.55 8.77
N SER A 152 9.46 21.97 7.57
CA SER A 152 9.36 22.73 6.32
C SER A 152 7.95 22.68 5.73
N PRO A 153 7.41 23.77 5.21
CA PRO A 153 6.11 23.78 4.54
C PRO A 153 6.06 22.78 3.38
N PHE A 154 4.89 22.16 3.19
CA PHE A 154 4.63 21.25 2.08
C PHE A 154 3.18 21.37 1.62
N SER A 155 2.85 20.80 0.47
CA SER A 155 1.47 20.73 0.00
C SER A 155 1.02 19.29 -0.21
N ILE A 156 -0.27 19.06 0.02
CA ILE A 156 -0.99 17.83 -0.29
C ILE A 156 -1.95 18.16 -1.43
N CYS A 157 -1.76 17.50 -2.58
CA CYS A 157 -2.73 17.44 -3.66
C CYS A 157 -3.54 16.16 -3.48
N TYR A 158 -4.83 16.31 -3.24
CA TYR A 158 -5.75 15.18 -3.12
C TYR A 158 -6.61 15.13 -4.38
N PHE A 159 -6.55 14.02 -5.11
CA PHE A 159 -7.25 13.82 -6.37
C PHE A 159 -8.43 12.88 -6.20
N ASP A 160 -9.46 13.12 -7.02
CA ASP A 160 -10.71 12.34 -6.99
C ASP A 160 -11.39 12.44 -8.38
N LEU A 161 -12.03 11.36 -8.82
CA LEU A 161 -12.76 11.33 -10.09
C LEU A 161 -14.18 11.89 -9.94
N ASP A 162 -14.53 12.87 -10.77
CA ASP A 162 -15.86 13.45 -10.77
C ASP A 162 -16.87 12.45 -11.35
N HIS A 163 -18.00 12.26 -10.63
CA HIS A 163 -19.07 11.36 -11.05
C HIS A 163 -18.63 9.93 -11.35
N PHE A 164 -17.60 9.40 -10.62
CA PHE A 164 -17.03 8.10 -10.91
C PHE A 164 -18.03 6.95 -10.80
N LYS A 165 -18.95 6.99 -9.84
CA LYS A 165 -19.97 5.94 -9.71
C LYS A 165 -20.90 5.86 -10.93
N PRO A 166 -21.57 6.94 -11.39
CA PRO A 166 -22.34 6.92 -12.65
C PRO A 166 -21.50 6.50 -13.86
N PHE A 167 -20.23 6.87 -13.91
CA PHE A 167 -19.29 6.46 -14.95
C PHE A 167 -19.07 4.94 -14.94
N ALA A 168 -18.74 4.37 -13.80
CA ALA A 168 -18.53 2.94 -13.63
C ALA A 168 -19.80 2.11 -13.93
N ASP A 169 -20.95 2.59 -13.47
CA ASP A 169 -22.24 1.95 -13.73
C ASP A 169 -22.61 1.96 -15.23
N ARG A 170 -22.19 2.98 -15.98
CA ARG A 170 -22.46 3.13 -17.41
C ARG A 170 -21.52 2.33 -18.31
N PHE A 171 -20.21 2.41 -18.05
CA PHE A 171 -19.17 1.84 -18.92
C PHE A 171 -18.66 0.48 -18.45
N GLY A 172 -19.05 0.05 -17.25
CA GLY A 172 -18.71 -1.24 -16.68
C GLY A 172 -17.36 -1.29 -15.98
N PHE A 173 -17.14 -2.40 -15.26
CA PHE A 173 -15.97 -2.58 -14.38
C PHE A 173 -14.64 -2.43 -15.10
N ALA A 174 -14.50 -2.99 -16.31
CA ALA A 174 -13.23 -2.96 -17.05
C ALA A 174 -12.76 -1.54 -17.41
N VAL A 175 -13.71 -0.68 -17.83
CA VAL A 175 -13.43 0.73 -18.17
C VAL A 175 -13.17 1.54 -16.88
N ALA A 176 -13.94 1.28 -15.84
CA ALA A 176 -13.74 1.92 -14.54
C ALA A 176 -12.36 1.59 -13.94
N ASP A 177 -11.95 0.32 -13.97
CA ASP A 177 -10.65 -0.13 -13.49
C ASP A 177 -9.49 0.42 -14.37
N ALA A 178 -9.69 0.53 -15.68
CA ALA A 178 -8.75 1.22 -16.57
C ALA A 178 -8.62 2.70 -16.19
N ALA A 179 -9.72 3.42 -15.94
CA ALA A 179 -9.68 4.81 -15.51
C ALA A 179 -8.88 4.99 -14.19
N ILE A 180 -9.06 4.10 -13.20
CA ILE A 180 -8.27 4.10 -11.96
C ILE A 180 -6.77 3.91 -12.24
N ARG A 181 -6.41 2.98 -13.14
CA ARG A 181 -4.99 2.79 -13.54
C ARG A 181 -4.42 4.02 -14.22
N GLU A 182 -5.20 4.67 -15.10
CA GLU A 182 -4.76 5.91 -15.77
C GLU A 182 -4.58 7.07 -14.79
N VAL A 183 -5.44 7.22 -13.77
CA VAL A 183 -5.20 8.18 -12.69
C VAL A 183 -3.88 7.87 -11.99
N GLY A 184 -3.67 6.59 -11.60
CA GLY A 184 -2.43 6.16 -10.94
C GLY A 184 -1.19 6.48 -11.76
N ALA A 185 -1.22 6.21 -13.08
CA ALA A 185 -0.12 6.51 -14.00
C ALA A 185 0.10 8.02 -14.16
N ALA A 186 -0.98 8.81 -14.30
CA ALA A 186 -0.92 10.26 -14.44
C ALA A 186 -0.33 10.94 -13.19
N VAL A 187 -0.80 10.56 -12.00
CA VAL A 187 -0.31 11.12 -10.73
C VAL A 187 1.14 10.68 -10.47
N ALA A 188 1.49 9.42 -10.78
CA ALA A 188 2.87 8.94 -10.68
C ALA A 188 3.82 9.72 -11.58
N ALA A 189 3.44 9.95 -12.84
CA ALA A 189 4.24 10.71 -13.80
C ALA A 189 4.38 12.20 -13.39
N ALA A 190 3.30 12.83 -12.89
CA ALA A 190 3.34 14.18 -12.35
C ALA A 190 4.21 14.29 -11.08
N GLY A 191 4.35 13.18 -10.34
CA GLY A 191 5.18 13.07 -9.14
C GLY A 191 6.59 12.55 -9.36
N ASP A 192 7.02 12.28 -10.59
CA ASP A 192 8.35 11.71 -10.90
C ASP A 192 9.47 12.75 -10.71
N SER A 193 9.77 13.03 -9.44
CA SER A 193 10.83 13.94 -9.02
C SER A 193 11.30 13.63 -7.60
N PRO A 194 12.59 13.88 -7.27
CA PRO A 194 13.09 13.73 -5.92
C PRO A 194 12.29 14.56 -4.91
N GLY A 195 11.96 13.95 -3.79
CA GLY A 195 11.23 14.63 -2.71
C GLY A 195 9.71 14.70 -2.88
N VAL A 196 9.16 14.19 -3.98
CA VAL A 196 7.71 14.05 -4.17
C VAL A 196 7.27 12.66 -3.72
N PHE A 197 6.14 12.61 -3.02
CA PHE A 197 5.48 11.36 -2.66
C PHE A 197 4.17 11.24 -3.44
N VAL A 198 3.86 10.03 -3.89
CA VAL A 198 2.60 9.70 -4.57
C VAL A 198 1.97 8.49 -3.90
N GLY A 199 0.65 8.51 -3.68
CA GLY A 199 -0.08 7.43 -3.05
C GLY A 199 -1.49 7.24 -3.63
N HIS A 200 -2.03 6.02 -3.45
CA HIS A 200 -3.42 5.66 -3.76
C HIS A 200 -4.10 5.17 -2.48
N VAL A 201 -4.93 6.02 -1.90
CA VAL A 201 -5.57 5.78 -0.59
C VAL A 201 -6.66 4.72 -0.68
N GLY A 202 -7.43 4.71 -1.78
CA GLY A 202 -8.45 3.71 -2.05
C GLY A 202 -9.54 4.22 -2.99
N GLY A 203 -10.20 3.31 -3.70
CA GLY A 203 -11.24 3.69 -4.66
C GLY A 203 -10.73 4.59 -5.77
N ASP A 204 -11.24 5.82 -5.84
CA ASP A 204 -10.84 6.90 -6.75
C ASP A 204 -10.02 8.00 -6.08
N ASP A 205 -9.54 7.77 -4.84
CA ASP A 205 -8.80 8.74 -4.04
C ASP A 205 -7.28 8.57 -4.16
N PHE A 206 -6.60 9.57 -4.71
CA PHE A 206 -5.14 9.61 -4.88
C PHE A 206 -4.53 10.84 -4.21
N VAL A 207 -3.24 10.77 -3.89
CA VAL A 207 -2.51 11.87 -3.24
C VAL A 207 -1.14 12.08 -3.86
N LEU A 208 -0.71 13.35 -3.85
CA LEU A 208 0.65 13.75 -4.17
C LEU A 208 1.10 14.79 -3.14
N LEU A 209 2.28 14.58 -2.55
CA LEU A 209 2.90 15.54 -1.63
C LEU A 209 4.16 16.13 -2.29
N SER A 210 4.23 17.44 -2.35
CA SER A 210 5.35 18.17 -2.95
C SER A 210 5.69 19.43 -2.14
N SER A 211 6.60 20.26 -2.66
CA SER A 211 6.76 21.63 -2.21
C SER A 211 5.53 22.47 -2.54
N PRO A 212 5.22 23.54 -1.77
CA PRO A 212 4.07 24.41 -2.05
C PRO A 212 4.10 25.05 -3.44
N GLU A 213 5.28 25.38 -3.95
CA GLU A 213 5.49 26.08 -5.21
C GLU A 213 5.15 25.20 -6.43
N GLU A 214 5.34 23.88 -6.29
CA GLU A 214 5.15 22.94 -7.40
C GLU A 214 3.76 22.27 -7.40
N ALA A 215 3.05 22.31 -6.28
CA ALA A 215 1.84 21.54 -6.06
C ALA A 215 0.77 21.74 -7.14
N ARG A 216 0.47 23.02 -7.47
CA ARG A 216 -0.52 23.36 -8.49
C ARG A 216 -0.14 22.86 -9.88
N VAL A 217 1.11 23.11 -10.30
CA VAL A 217 1.60 22.69 -11.63
C VAL A 217 1.56 21.17 -11.78
N ARG A 218 1.88 20.44 -10.71
CA ARG A 218 1.80 18.97 -10.67
C ARG A 218 0.35 18.49 -10.73
N ALA A 219 -0.57 19.16 -10.05
CA ALA A 219 -1.99 18.85 -10.13
C ALA A 219 -2.54 19.05 -11.56
N GLU A 220 -2.19 20.14 -12.21
CA GLU A 220 -2.57 20.45 -13.60
C GLU A 220 -1.97 19.40 -14.58
N ASP A 221 -0.72 19.01 -14.38
CA ASP A 221 -0.08 17.97 -15.21
C ASP A 221 -0.76 16.60 -15.05
N ALA A 222 -1.11 16.21 -13.83
CA ALA A 222 -1.85 14.97 -13.58
C ALA A 222 -3.24 14.99 -14.26
N GLN A 223 -3.99 16.10 -14.13
CA GLN A 223 -5.30 16.25 -14.78
C GLN A 223 -5.19 16.13 -16.31
N ARG A 224 -4.23 16.83 -16.90
CA ARG A 224 -4.00 16.81 -18.34
C ARG A 224 -3.68 15.39 -18.83
N ARG A 225 -2.71 14.72 -18.19
CA ARG A 225 -2.30 13.34 -18.53
C ARG A 225 -3.46 12.36 -18.42
N PHE A 226 -4.23 12.45 -17.35
CA PHE A 226 -5.42 11.61 -17.15
C PHE A 226 -6.45 11.84 -18.26
N SER A 227 -6.76 13.10 -18.58
CA SER A 227 -7.75 13.44 -19.62
C SER A 227 -7.34 12.91 -20.99
N GLU A 228 -6.06 13.01 -21.32
CA GLU A 228 -5.49 12.48 -22.58
C GLU A 228 -5.58 10.95 -22.63
N ALA A 229 -5.23 10.26 -21.54
CA ALA A 229 -5.20 8.81 -21.49
C ALA A 229 -6.60 8.18 -21.46
N LEU A 230 -7.57 8.82 -20.77
CA LEU A 230 -8.92 8.29 -20.61
C LEU A 230 -9.65 8.10 -21.95
N ILE A 231 -9.36 8.93 -22.94
CA ILE A 231 -10.01 8.90 -24.28
C ILE A 231 -9.87 7.52 -24.94
N ALA A 232 -8.74 6.86 -24.76
CA ALA A 232 -8.48 5.55 -25.36
C ALA A 232 -9.39 4.41 -24.82
N HIS A 233 -10.05 4.64 -23.70
CA HIS A 233 -10.90 3.66 -23.03
C HIS A 233 -12.40 3.90 -23.22
N LEU A 234 -12.77 4.98 -23.92
CA LEU A 234 -14.16 5.41 -24.08
C LEU A 234 -14.68 5.13 -25.50
N PRO A 235 -16.00 4.87 -25.65
CA PRO A 235 -16.64 4.86 -26.96
C PRO A 235 -16.51 6.24 -27.65
N GLU A 236 -16.31 6.23 -28.97
CA GLU A 236 -16.15 7.44 -29.79
C GLU A 236 -17.31 8.44 -29.58
N GLU A 237 -18.55 7.95 -29.51
CA GLU A 237 -19.74 8.76 -29.23
C GLU A 237 -19.68 9.54 -27.93
N ALA A 238 -19.13 8.93 -26.85
CA ALA A 238 -18.98 9.58 -25.56
C ALA A 238 -17.84 10.61 -25.56
N VAL A 239 -16.77 10.35 -26.33
CA VAL A 239 -15.67 11.27 -26.53
C VAL A 239 -16.12 12.51 -27.31
N GLU A 240 -16.81 12.32 -28.45
CA GLU A 240 -17.32 13.41 -29.28
C GLU A 240 -18.35 14.28 -28.55
N ALA A 241 -19.28 13.64 -27.79
CA ALA A 241 -20.28 14.35 -27.01
C ALA A 241 -19.73 15.01 -25.75
N GLY A 242 -18.56 14.58 -25.25
CA GLY A 242 -17.99 15.00 -23.97
C GLY A 242 -18.83 14.59 -22.76
N SER A 243 -19.83 13.69 -22.94
CA SER A 243 -20.86 13.39 -21.94
C SER A 243 -21.62 12.11 -22.29
N TYR A 244 -22.37 11.58 -21.32
CA TYR A 244 -23.13 10.35 -21.50
C TYR A 244 -24.39 10.32 -20.62
N TRP A 245 -25.37 9.51 -20.98
CA TRP A 245 -26.52 9.19 -20.14
C TRP A 245 -26.15 8.14 -19.09
N GLY A 246 -26.44 8.45 -17.83
CA GLY A 246 -26.22 7.56 -16.70
C GLY A 246 -27.29 7.71 -15.62
N ARG A 247 -27.19 6.92 -14.54
CA ARG A 247 -28.10 7.02 -13.39
C ARG A 247 -27.37 7.63 -12.20
N ASP A 248 -28.01 8.60 -11.54
CA ASP A 248 -27.51 9.15 -10.30
C ASP A 248 -27.71 8.16 -9.12
N ARG A 249 -27.22 8.52 -7.93
CA ARG A 249 -27.36 7.71 -6.71
C ARG A 249 -28.82 7.44 -6.27
N TYR A 250 -29.77 8.14 -6.85
CA TYR A 250 -31.20 7.95 -6.60
C TYR A 250 -31.90 7.16 -7.72
N GLY A 251 -31.13 6.65 -8.71
CA GLY A 251 -31.63 5.89 -9.84
C GLY A 251 -32.26 6.74 -10.95
N VAL A 252 -32.18 8.08 -10.87
CA VAL A 252 -32.71 9.01 -11.86
C VAL A 252 -31.75 9.11 -13.04
N GLU A 253 -32.25 8.95 -14.27
CA GLU A 253 -31.46 9.14 -15.48
C GLU A 253 -31.14 10.62 -15.68
N ARG A 254 -29.84 10.89 -15.86
CA ARG A 254 -29.29 12.23 -16.08
C ARG A 254 -28.17 12.20 -17.09
N TYR A 255 -27.87 13.36 -17.62
CA TYR A 255 -26.73 13.58 -18.49
C TYR A 255 -25.51 13.94 -17.63
N PHE A 256 -24.43 13.16 -17.74
CA PHE A 256 -23.19 13.38 -17.00
C PHE A 256 -22.09 13.78 -17.97
N PRO A 257 -21.22 14.72 -17.63
CA PRO A 257 -19.97 14.92 -18.35
C PRO A 257 -19.09 13.68 -18.23
N VAL A 258 -18.22 13.44 -19.19
CA VAL A 258 -17.16 12.45 -19.05
C VAL A 258 -16.35 12.77 -17.78
N THR A 259 -16.03 11.72 -17.00
CA THR A 259 -15.33 11.89 -15.74
C THR A 259 -14.01 12.65 -15.93
N ARG A 260 -13.72 13.55 -15.02
CA ARG A 260 -12.45 14.29 -14.96
C ARG A 260 -11.77 14.06 -13.62
N LEU A 261 -10.49 14.32 -13.56
CA LEU A 261 -9.72 14.29 -12.32
C LEU A 261 -9.79 15.69 -11.67
N SER A 262 -10.41 15.77 -10.48
CA SER A 262 -10.41 16.99 -9.66
C SER A 262 -9.31 16.94 -8.60
N ALA A 263 -8.75 18.06 -8.21
CA ALA A 263 -7.69 18.16 -7.22
C ALA A 263 -7.99 19.21 -6.14
N ALA A 264 -7.85 18.81 -4.88
CA ALA A 264 -7.78 19.72 -3.74
C ALA A 264 -6.31 19.92 -3.34
N VAL A 265 -5.80 21.14 -3.44
CA VAL A 265 -4.41 21.49 -3.11
C VAL A 265 -4.39 22.23 -1.78
N LEU A 266 -3.94 21.57 -0.72
CA LEU A 266 -3.85 22.13 0.62
C LEU A 266 -2.38 22.39 0.97
N ARG A 267 -2.03 23.66 1.21
CA ARG A 267 -0.70 24.06 1.71
C ARG A 267 -0.66 23.88 3.21
N VAL A 268 0.33 23.16 3.69
CA VAL A 268 0.52 22.81 5.10
C VAL A 268 1.75 23.51 5.62
N ASP A 269 1.54 24.39 6.60
CA ASP A 269 2.59 24.95 7.43
C ASP A 269 2.69 24.14 8.73
N PRO A 270 3.80 23.42 9.00
CA PRO A 270 3.95 22.63 10.20
C PRO A 270 3.76 23.41 11.51
N GLU A 271 4.03 24.72 11.53
CA GLU A 271 3.82 25.56 12.71
C GLU A 271 2.33 25.79 13.00
N LYS A 272 1.46 25.65 12.00
CA LYS A 272 -0.01 25.77 12.11
C LYS A 272 -0.72 24.43 12.19
N TRP A 273 0.04 23.36 12.38
CA TRP A 273 -0.51 22.00 12.45
C TRP A 273 -1.38 21.82 13.69
N ILE A 274 -2.58 21.27 13.51
CA ILE A 274 -3.49 20.90 14.60
C ILE A 274 -3.52 19.38 14.75
N SER A 275 -4.09 18.68 13.77
CA SER A 275 -4.23 17.23 13.78
C SER A 275 -4.42 16.69 12.36
N LEU A 276 -4.26 15.36 12.19
CA LEU A 276 -4.60 14.67 10.95
C LEU A 276 -6.10 14.72 10.63
N GLU A 277 -6.94 14.71 11.66
CA GLU A 277 -8.39 14.81 11.50
C GLU A 277 -8.76 16.17 10.88
N HIS A 278 -8.22 17.26 11.42
CA HIS A 278 -8.42 18.60 10.88
C HIS A 278 -7.90 18.74 9.44
N LEU A 279 -6.74 18.13 9.13
CA LEU A 279 -6.24 18.05 7.75
C LEU A 279 -7.25 17.37 6.82
N GLY A 280 -7.80 16.23 7.26
CA GLY A 280 -8.80 15.47 6.51
C GLY A 280 -10.09 16.27 6.24
N GLU A 281 -10.57 17.00 7.24
CA GLU A 281 -11.75 17.87 7.11
C GLU A 281 -11.52 18.97 6.08
N ARG A 282 -10.38 19.66 6.12
CA ARG A 282 -10.02 20.70 5.17
C ARG A 282 -9.88 20.19 3.74
N VAL A 283 -9.25 19.02 3.57
CA VAL A 283 -9.18 18.35 2.26
C VAL A 283 -10.58 18.00 1.74
N ALA A 284 -11.48 17.49 2.58
CA ALA A 284 -12.84 17.15 2.18
C ALA A 284 -13.68 18.38 1.78
N GLU A 285 -13.45 19.54 2.41
CA GLU A 285 -14.06 20.82 1.98
C GLU A 285 -13.55 21.23 0.61
N LEU A 286 -12.24 21.28 0.41
CA LEU A 286 -11.63 21.65 -0.86
C LEU A 286 -12.01 20.71 -2.02
N LYS A 287 -12.17 19.42 -1.76
CA LYS A 287 -12.69 18.47 -2.77
C LYS A 287 -14.07 18.88 -3.28
N ARG A 288 -14.94 19.38 -2.41
CA ARG A 288 -16.28 19.88 -2.82
C ARG A 288 -16.18 21.11 -3.69
N ASP A 289 -15.26 22.04 -3.35
CA ASP A 289 -15.05 23.26 -4.12
C ASP A 289 -14.43 22.96 -5.50
N ALA A 290 -13.47 22.02 -5.58
CA ALA A 290 -12.86 21.60 -6.84
C ALA A 290 -13.88 20.96 -7.82
N LYS A 291 -14.93 20.31 -7.29
CA LYS A 291 -15.98 19.63 -8.09
C LYS A 291 -17.09 20.58 -8.57
N GLN A 292 -17.05 21.88 -8.27
CA GLN A 292 -18.07 22.82 -8.74
C GLN A 292 -18.09 22.91 -10.27
N GLU A 293 -19.30 23.01 -10.85
CA GLU A 293 -19.50 23.12 -12.29
C GLU A 293 -18.84 24.40 -12.84
N GLY A 294 -18.13 24.26 -13.96
CA GLY A 294 -17.46 25.37 -14.64
C GLY A 294 -16.11 25.79 -14.07
N GLY A 295 -15.62 25.14 -13.01
CA GLY A 295 -14.29 25.37 -12.46
C GLY A 295 -13.16 24.64 -13.19
N SER A 296 -11.91 25.00 -12.85
CA SER A 296 -10.70 24.31 -13.36
C SER A 296 -10.55 22.87 -12.87
N GLY A 297 -11.39 22.43 -11.94
CA GLY A 297 -11.24 21.17 -11.22
C GLY A 297 -10.13 21.21 -10.17
N ILE A 298 -9.56 22.37 -9.87
CA ILE A 298 -8.55 22.56 -8.80
C ILE A 298 -9.04 23.62 -7.83
N ALA A 299 -9.07 23.26 -6.55
CA ALA A 299 -9.27 24.19 -5.45
C ALA A 299 -8.02 24.25 -4.59
N GLU A 300 -7.63 25.45 -4.15
CA GLU A 300 -6.46 25.67 -3.31
C GLU A 300 -6.81 26.41 -2.03
N ALA A 301 -6.18 26.04 -0.93
CA ALA A 301 -6.21 26.78 0.32
C ALA A 301 -4.94 26.54 1.15
N ASP A 302 -4.75 27.38 2.14
CA ASP A 302 -3.80 27.15 3.22
C ASP A 302 -4.50 26.39 4.37
N LEU A 303 -3.75 25.51 5.05
CA LEU A 303 -4.20 24.93 6.31
C LEU A 303 -4.16 26.05 7.36
N VAL A 304 -5.32 26.46 7.77
CA VAL A 304 -5.49 27.46 8.84
C VAL A 304 -5.99 26.77 10.10
N PRO A 305 -5.62 27.28 11.32
CA PRO A 305 -6.08 26.73 12.58
C PRO A 305 -7.59 26.74 12.73
#